data_8d362de8cd83bdcb8d8e8bbd684608a7
#
_entry.id   8d362de8cd83bdcb8d8e8bbd684608a7
#
_cell.length_a   1.000
_cell.length_b   1.000
_cell.length_c   1.000
_cell.angle_alpha   90.00
_cell.angle_beta   90.00
_cell.angle_gamma   90.00
#
_symmetry.space_group_name_H-M   'P 1'
#
loop_
_entity.id
_entity.type
_entity.pdbx_description
1 polymer ?
#
loop_
_entity_poly.entity_id
_entity_poly.type
_entity_poly.pdbx_seq_one_letter_code
_entity_poly.pdbx_strand_id
1 'polypeptide(L)'
;MRIVRTRDYEDMSRKAANVISAQIILKPNCVLGLATGSTPIGTYAQLADWCKRGDLDFSQVSTYNLDEYRGLSHDDPQSYHYFMRKNLFDLVNIDLENTHVPDGSNPDVEAACTEYDQLVAKAGYPDLQLLGIGHNGHIGFNEPDDHFSKGTHCVDLTESTIQANSRLFERMEDVPRQAYTMGTQTIMFARSILIVASGEDKAKAVYDMCYGNVSPQCPASILQLHTNCTVIADEAALSLCPAE
;
A
#
# COMPACT_ATOMS: atom_id res chain seq x y z
N MET A 1 15.63 -9.84 -1.76
CA MET A 1 14.80 -9.17 -0.75
C MET A 1 15.67 -8.84 0.45
N ARG A 2 15.57 -7.64 1.01
CA ARG A 2 16.32 -7.19 2.20
C ARG A 2 15.35 -7.06 3.37
N ILE A 3 15.67 -7.65 4.53
CA ILE A 3 14.85 -7.55 5.75
C ILE A 3 15.54 -6.59 6.72
N VAL A 4 14.78 -5.64 7.26
CA VAL A 4 15.22 -4.68 8.28
C VAL A 4 14.35 -4.92 9.52
N ARG A 5 14.96 -5.48 10.55
CA ARG A 5 14.31 -5.74 11.84
C ARG A 5 14.14 -4.44 12.61
N THR A 6 13.01 -4.29 13.25
CA THR A 6 12.68 -3.16 14.11
C THR A 6 12.11 -3.68 15.42
N ARG A 7 12.23 -2.89 16.48
CA ARG A 7 11.82 -3.28 17.83
C ARG A 7 10.29 -3.39 17.96
N ASP A 8 9.59 -2.43 17.35
CA ASP A 8 8.16 -2.19 17.53
C ASP A 8 7.59 -1.41 16.34
N TYR A 9 6.29 -1.15 16.39
CA TYR A 9 5.55 -0.38 15.38
C TYR A 9 6.12 1.04 15.17
N GLU A 10 6.56 1.72 16.23
CA GLU A 10 7.08 3.08 16.13
C GLU A 10 8.45 3.10 15.42
N ASP A 11 9.33 2.15 15.76
CA ASP A 11 10.63 2.00 15.10
C ASP A 11 10.46 1.57 13.63
N MET A 12 9.50 0.68 13.33
CA MET A 12 9.13 0.29 11.97
C MET A 12 8.66 1.51 11.18
N SER A 13 7.71 2.26 11.71
CA SER A 13 7.13 3.45 11.08
C SER A 13 8.20 4.51 10.78
N ARG A 14 9.07 4.80 11.75
CA ARG A 14 10.17 5.76 11.60
C ARG A 14 11.19 5.30 10.54
N LYS A 15 11.55 4.02 10.51
CA LYS A 15 12.49 3.49 9.50
C LYS A 15 11.88 3.46 8.11
N ALA A 16 10.60 3.16 8.00
CA ALA A 16 9.88 3.26 6.72
C ALA A 16 9.83 4.71 6.22
N ALA A 17 9.54 5.66 7.11
CA ALA A 17 9.59 7.08 6.79
C ALA A 17 10.98 7.54 6.31
N ASN A 18 12.07 7.03 6.92
CA ASN A 18 13.44 7.33 6.46
C ASN A 18 13.67 6.89 5.01
N VAL A 19 13.15 5.73 4.60
CA VAL A 19 13.30 5.24 3.21
C VAL A 19 12.53 6.12 2.25
N ILE A 20 11.28 6.48 2.58
CA ILE A 20 10.44 7.34 1.74
C ILE A 20 11.03 8.75 1.66
N SER A 21 11.48 9.32 2.77
CA SER A 21 12.09 10.65 2.77
C SER A 21 13.39 10.70 1.94
N ALA A 22 14.21 9.66 2.03
CA ALA A 22 15.41 9.56 1.20
C ALA A 22 15.06 9.54 -0.30
N GLN A 23 13.99 8.83 -0.70
CA GLN A 23 13.51 8.83 -2.08
C GLN A 23 13.11 10.24 -2.53
N ILE A 24 12.37 10.97 -1.72
CA ILE A 24 11.92 12.34 -2.03
C ILE A 24 13.13 13.30 -2.12
N ILE A 25 14.05 13.24 -1.16
CA ILE A 25 15.23 14.10 -1.14
C ILE A 25 16.13 13.87 -2.36
N LEU A 26 16.35 12.61 -2.74
CA LEU A 26 17.20 12.25 -3.87
C LEU A 26 16.54 12.50 -5.23
N LYS A 27 15.21 12.46 -5.29
CA LYS A 27 14.42 12.72 -6.50
C LYS A 27 13.15 13.49 -6.11
N PRO A 28 13.20 14.84 -6.02
CA PRO A 28 12.07 15.65 -5.58
C PRO A 28 10.77 15.44 -6.37
N ASN A 29 10.86 15.17 -7.67
CA ASN A 29 9.73 14.83 -8.55
C ASN A 29 9.49 13.31 -8.64
N CYS A 30 9.69 12.58 -7.55
CA CYS A 30 9.47 11.13 -7.55
C CYS A 30 7.98 10.78 -7.61
N VAL A 31 7.74 9.58 -8.12
CA VAL A 31 6.44 8.93 -8.12
C VAL A 31 6.40 7.93 -6.96
N LEU A 32 5.48 8.13 -6.03
CA LEU A 32 5.29 7.24 -4.89
C LEU A 32 4.02 6.40 -5.05
N GLY A 33 4.16 5.10 -4.94
CA GLY A 33 3.02 4.21 -4.72
C GLY A 33 2.71 4.15 -3.22
N LEU A 34 1.46 4.37 -2.83
CA LEU A 34 1.04 4.45 -1.43
C LEU A 34 -0.02 3.40 -1.09
N ALA A 35 -0.08 3.04 0.19
CA ALA A 35 -1.02 2.07 0.75
C ALA A 35 -1.89 2.71 1.82
N THR A 36 -3.08 2.17 2.04
CA THR A 36 -3.98 2.53 3.14
C THR A 36 -3.92 1.52 4.28
N GLY A 37 -4.79 1.66 5.25
CA GLY A 37 -4.86 0.79 6.42
C GLY A 37 -4.08 1.32 7.62
N SER A 38 -4.11 0.57 8.72
CA SER A 38 -3.53 1.04 10.00
C SER A 38 -2.00 1.02 10.02
N THR A 39 -1.36 0.11 9.30
CA THR A 39 0.09 -0.08 9.36
C THR A 39 0.89 1.15 8.89
N PRO A 40 0.58 1.83 7.77
CA PRO A 40 1.35 2.98 7.31
C PRO A 40 1.07 4.29 8.03
N ILE A 41 0.08 4.38 8.92
CA ILE A 41 -0.32 5.65 9.57
C ILE A 41 0.87 6.28 10.32
N GLY A 42 1.62 5.51 11.10
CA GLY A 42 2.80 6.03 11.83
C GLY A 42 3.89 6.53 10.88
N THR A 43 4.06 5.88 9.73
CA THR A 43 4.98 6.33 8.68
C THR A 43 4.53 7.67 8.10
N TYR A 44 3.25 7.83 7.78
CA TYR A 44 2.70 9.09 7.27
C TYR A 44 2.79 10.22 8.30
N ALA A 45 2.49 9.94 9.56
CA ALA A 45 2.62 10.92 10.64
C ALA A 45 4.06 11.45 10.77
N GLN A 46 5.07 10.56 10.64
CA GLN A 46 6.47 10.94 10.69
C GLN A 46 6.88 11.79 9.48
N LEU A 47 6.41 11.45 8.27
CA LEU A 47 6.66 12.22 7.05
C LEU A 47 6.02 13.62 7.13
N ALA A 48 4.79 13.71 7.66
CA ALA A 48 4.09 14.97 7.86
C ALA A 48 4.82 15.88 8.87
N ASP A 49 5.34 15.30 9.98
CA ASP A 49 6.14 16.06 10.94
C ASP A 49 7.42 16.63 10.31
N TRP A 50 8.14 15.86 9.50
CA TRP A 50 9.32 16.35 8.80
C TRP A 50 9.00 17.40 7.75
N CYS A 51 7.89 17.26 7.02
CA CYS A 51 7.43 18.29 6.09
C CYS A 51 7.10 19.59 6.82
N LYS A 52 6.38 19.51 7.95
CA LYS A 52 6.04 20.67 8.79
C LYS A 52 7.27 21.39 9.34
N ARG A 53 8.37 20.67 9.60
CA ARG A 53 9.64 21.24 10.08
C ARG A 53 10.48 21.83 8.93
N GLY A 54 10.12 21.60 7.68
CA GLY A 54 10.89 22.03 6.51
C GLY A 54 12.02 21.08 6.13
N ASP A 55 12.10 19.89 6.73
CA ASP A 55 13.10 18.86 6.43
C ASP A 55 12.74 18.07 5.17
N LEU A 56 11.48 18.10 4.74
CA LEU A 56 10.95 17.33 3.61
C LEU A 56 9.97 18.18 2.79
N ASP A 57 10.06 18.08 1.46
CA ASP A 57 9.24 18.84 0.52
C ASP A 57 8.51 17.91 -0.45
N PHE A 58 7.17 17.95 -0.41
CA PHE A 58 6.29 17.15 -1.26
C PHE A 58 5.78 17.90 -2.50
N SER A 59 6.15 19.17 -2.69
CA SER A 59 5.55 20.05 -3.72
C SER A 59 5.67 19.53 -5.16
N GLN A 60 6.64 18.65 -5.44
CA GLN A 60 6.85 18.06 -6.76
C GLN A 60 6.54 16.56 -6.81
N VAL A 61 6.14 15.95 -5.68
CA VAL A 61 5.85 14.52 -5.58
C VAL A 61 4.52 14.22 -6.25
N SER A 62 4.44 13.09 -6.97
CA SER A 62 3.16 12.50 -7.42
C SER A 62 2.91 11.18 -6.71
N THR A 63 1.66 10.90 -6.36
CA THR A 63 1.29 9.69 -5.63
C THR A 63 0.23 8.87 -6.33
N TYR A 64 0.34 7.54 -6.21
CA TYR A 64 -0.60 6.57 -6.76
C TYR A 64 -0.93 5.53 -5.69
N ASN A 65 -2.20 5.46 -5.26
CA ASN A 65 -2.65 4.48 -4.29
C ASN A 65 -2.94 3.13 -4.95
N LEU A 66 -2.82 2.05 -4.16
CA LEU A 66 -3.04 0.68 -4.63
C LEU A 66 -4.49 0.40 -5.00
N ASP A 67 -5.43 0.98 -4.26
CA ASP A 67 -6.82 0.52 -4.26
C ASP A 67 -7.79 1.60 -3.79
N GLU A 68 -9.08 1.35 -4.06
CA GLU A 68 -10.21 2.12 -3.56
C GLU A 68 -11.47 1.23 -3.54
N TYR A 69 -12.35 1.44 -2.59
CA TYR A 69 -13.66 0.80 -2.55
C TYR A 69 -14.54 1.23 -3.72
N ARG A 70 -15.13 0.24 -4.41
CA ARG A 70 -16.12 0.51 -5.45
C ARG A 70 -17.44 0.94 -4.84
N GLY A 71 -18.02 2.02 -5.39
CA GLY A 71 -19.29 2.59 -4.95
C GLY A 71 -19.16 3.75 -3.96
N LEU A 72 -17.95 4.07 -3.48
CA LEU A 72 -17.72 5.24 -2.64
C LEU A 72 -17.25 6.43 -3.48
N SER A 73 -17.73 7.62 -3.13
CA SER A 73 -17.18 8.87 -3.67
C SER A 73 -15.87 9.24 -2.95
N HIS A 74 -15.07 10.10 -3.57
CA HIS A 74 -13.83 10.60 -2.96
C HIS A 74 -14.04 11.29 -1.61
N ASP A 75 -15.19 11.93 -1.41
CA ASP A 75 -15.50 12.68 -0.18
C ASP A 75 -16.15 11.79 0.90
N ASP A 76 -16.43 10.53 0.60
CA ASP A 76 -16.96 9.59 1.58
C ASP A 76 -15.92 9.37 2.69
N PRO A 77 -16.28 9.55 3.98
CA PRO A 77 -15.35 9.35 5.10
C PRO A 77 -14.71 7.97 5.19
N GLN A 78 -15.27 6.99 4.48
CA GLN A 78 -14.78 5.62 4.43
C GLN A 78 -13.97 5.32 3.17
N SER A 79 -13.88 6.25 2.21
CA SER A 79 -13.06 6.08 1.03
C SER A 79 -11.57 6.12 1.38
N TYR A 80 -10.75 5.45 0.57
CA TYR A 80 -9.30 5.52 0.71
C TYR A 80 -8.74 6.86 0.27
N HIS A 81 -9.43 7.55 -0.65
CA HIS A 81 -9.12 8.94 -0.95
C HIS A 81 -9.23 9.83 0.30
N TYR A 82 -10.35 9.74 1.04
CA TYR A 82 -10.52 10.48 2.30
C TYR A 82 -9.48 10.06 3.35
N PHE A 83 -9.21 8.75 3.46
CA PHE A 83 -8.16 8.24 4.34
C PHE A 83 -6.80 8.90 4.06
N MET A 84 -6.41 9.00 2.79
CA MET A 84 -5.14 9.61 2.40
C MET A 84 -5.10 11.11 2.66
N ARG A 85 -6.20 11.82 2.40
CA ARG A 85 -6.36 13.23 2.76
C ARG A 85 -6.10 13.45 4.25
N LYS A 86 -6.80 12.69 5.08
CA LYS A 86 -6.72 12.79 6.54
C LYS A 86 -5.34 12.43 7.11
N ASN A 87 -4.66 11.42 6.57
CA ASN A 87 -3.46 10.87 7.17
C ASN A 87 -2.15 11.37 6.54
N LEU A 88 -2.20 11.96 5.33
CA LEU A 88 -1.01 12.46 4.66
C LEU A 88 -1.26 13.73 3.85
N PHE A 89 -2.16 13.71 2.84
CA PHE A 89 -2.18 14.75 1.81
C PHE A 89 -2.46 16.15 2.36
N ASP A 90 -3.40 16.29 3.31
CA ASP A 90 -3.72 17.57 3.94
C ASP A 90 -2.69 17.99 5.02
N LEU A 91 -1.73 17.13 5.34
CA LEU A 91 -0.72 17.38 6.37
C LEU A 91 0.65 17.74 5.80
N VAL A 92 0.82 17.67 4.47
CA VAL A 92 2.06 17.99 3.75
C VAL A 92 1.77 19.01 2.64
N ASN A 93 2.82 19.53 2.01
CA ASN A 93 2.70 20.54 0.95
C ASN A 93 2.58 19.94 -0.48
N ILE A 94 1.97 18.76 -0.60
CA ILE A 94 1.73 18.14 -1.91
C ILE A 94 0.64 18.91 -2.68
N ASP A 95 0.82 19.03 -4.00
CA ASP A 95 -0.26 19.47 -4.87
C ASP A 95 -1.28 18.33 -5.02
N LEU A 96 -2.53 18.58 -4.64
CA LEU A 96 -3.58 17.56 -4.67
C LEU A 96 -3.89 17.05 -6.08
N GLU A 97 -3.64 17.85 -7.12
CA GLU A 97 -3.73 17.41 -8.52
C GLU A 97 -2.72 16.31 -8.87
N ASN A 98 -1.67 16.14 -8.07
CA ASN A 98 -0.67 15.10 -8.20
C ASN A 98 -0.97 13.86 -7.34
N THR A 99 -2.14 13.79 -6.71
CA THR A 99 -2.54 12.64 -5.88
C THR A 99 -3.59 11.80 -6.60
N HIS A 100 -3.33 10.52 -6.77
CA HIS A 100 -4.19 9.63 -7.56
C HIS A 100 -4.58 8.40 -6.75
N VAL A 101 -5.89 8.14 -6.74
CA VAL A 101 -6.52 6.95 -6.16
C VAL A 101 -7.44 6.38 -7.24
N PRO A 102 -7.64 5.06 -7.37
CA PRO A 102 -8.62 4.53 -8.32
C PRO A 102 -10.00 5.17 -8.13
N ASP A 103 -10.72 5.45 -9.21
CA ASP A 103 -12.04 6.06 -9.12
C ASP A 103 -13.09 5.04 -8.68
N GLY A 104 -13.33 4.95 -7.37
CA GLY A 104 -14.34 4.08 -6.78
C GLY A 104 -15.77 4.41 -7.21
N SER A 105 -16.04 5.63 -7.65
CA SER A 105 -17.36 6.08 -8.09
C SER A 105 -17.70 5.69 -9.53
N ASN A 106 -16.70 5.33 -10.34
CA ASN A 106 -16.91 4.90 -11.73
C ASN A 106 -17.59 3.52 -11.77
N PRO A 107 -18.82 3.39 -12.29
CA PRO A 107 -19.52 2.11 -12.35
C PRO A 107 -19.00 1.18 -13.45
N ASP A 108 -18.32 1.73 -14.47
CA ASP A 108 -17.74 0.97 -15.57
C ASP A 108 -16.37 0.42 -15.13
N VAL A 109 -16.39 -0.88 -14.80
CA VAL A 109 -15.22 -1.59 -14.27
C VAL A 109 -14.05 -1.58 -15.26
N GLU A 110 -14.32 -1.81 -16.55
CA GLU A 110 -13.27 -1.89 -17.56
C GLU A 110 -12.63 -0.53 -17.79
N ALA A 111 -13.45 0.51 -17.87
CA ALA A 111 -12.96 1.89 -18.01
C ALA A 111 -12.13 2.30 -16.79
N ALA A 112 -12.65 2.15 -15.55
CA ALA A 112 -11.97 2.52 -14.32
C ALA A 112 -10.60 1.86 -14.19
N CYS A 113 -10.52 0.55 -14.43
CA CYS A 113 -9.28 -0.21 -14.32
C CYS A 113 -8.27 0.17 -15.41
N THR A 114 -8.73 0.30 -16.65
CA THR A 114 -7.87 0.64 -17.80
C THR A 114 -7.33 2.06 -17.69
N GLU A 115 -8.15 3.02 -17.32
CA GLU A 115 -7.74 4.42 -17.13
C GLU A 115 -6.71 4.55 -16.01
N TYR A 116 -6.89 3.82 -14.91
CA TYR A 116 -5.93 3.86 -13.80
C TYR A 116 -4.58 3.23 -14.21
N ASP A 117 -4.58 2.08 -14.88
CA ASP A 117 -3.34 1.47 -15.40
C ASP A 117 -2.61 2.38 -16.39
N GLN A 118 -3.35 3.06 -17.29
CA GLN A 118 -2.76 4.02 -18.22
C GLN A 118 -2.17 5.23 -17.49
N LEU A 119 -2.83 5.70 -16.43
CA LEU A 119 -2.37 6.80 -15.61
C LEU A 119 -1.04 6.46 -14.92
N VAL A 120 -0.96 5.29 -14.28
CA VAL A 120 0.25 4.79 -13.63
C VAL A 120 1.38 4.57 -14.64
N ALA A 121 1.08 3.96 -15.79
CA ALA A 121 2.06 3.72 -16.84
C ALA A 121 2.60 5.03 -17.45
N LYS A 122 1.74 6.03 -17.66
CA LYS A 122 2.13 7.36 -18.15
C LYS A 122 3.08 8.07 -17.19
N ALA A 123 2.93 7.87 -15.89
CA ALA A 123 3.83 8.38 -14.86
C ALA A 123 5.19 7.65 -14.82
N GLY A 124 5.33 6.52 -15.52
CA GLY A 124 6.56 5.71 -15.58
C GLY A 124 6.67 4.73 -14.41
N TYR A 125 5.59 4.38 -13.77
CA TYR A 125 5.47 3.55 -12.56
C TYR A 125 6.16 4.17 -11.32
N PRO A 126 5.83 3.70 -10.09
CA PRO A 126 6.41 4.24 -8.88
C PRO A 126 7.94 4.08 -8.80
N ASP A 127 8.62 5.13 -8.38
CA ASP A 127 10.03 5.04 -7.97
C ASP A 127 10.16 4.22 -6.68
N LEU A 128 9.16 4.34 -5.79
CA LEU A 128 9.02 3.56 -4.57
C LEU A 128 7.55 3.22 -4.33
N GLN A 129 7.22 1.93 -4.26
CA GLN A 129 5.91 1.42 -3.88
C GLN A 129 5.90 0.99 -2.41
N LEU A 130 5.12 1.68 -1.59
CA LEU A 130 4.83 1.25 -0.22
C LEU A 130 3.71 0.21 -0.24
N LEU A 131 3.89 -0.88 0.49
CA LEU A 131 2.92 -1.97 0.66
C LEU A 131 2.78 -2.33 2.14
N GLY A 132 1.57 -2.65 2.56
CA GLY A 132 1.32 -3.51 3.72
C GLY A 132 1.22 -4.96 3.29
N ILE A 133 0.94 -5.85 4.26
CA ILE A 133 0.67 -7.27 4.00
C ILE A 133 -0.57 -7.73 4.79
N GLY A 134 -1.48 -8.43 4.13
CA GLY A 134 -2.61 -9.06 4.79
C GLY A 134 -2.22 -10.34 5.55
N HIS A 135 -3.10 -10.83 6.44
CA HIS A 135 -2.85 -12.04 7.24
C HIS A 135 -2.65 -13.30 6.39
N ASN A 136 -3.26 -13.35 5.21
CA ASN A 136 -3.15 -14.44 4.23
C ASN A 136 -2.11 -14.18 3.14
N GLY A 137 -1.30 -13.12 3.28
CA GLY A 137 -0.26 -12.77 2.32
C GLY A 137 -0.74 -11.92 1.13
N HIS A 138 -1.96 -11.36 1.17
CA HIS A 138 -2.40 -10.42 0.13
C HIS A 138 -1.62 -9.10 0.17
N ILE A 139 -1.49 -8.46 -0.99
CA ILE A 139 -0.94 -7.11 -1.18
C ILE A 139 -1.94 -6.28 -2.01
N GLY A 140 -2.27 -5.05 -1.55
CA GLY A 140 -3.49 -4.39 -2.00
C GLY A 140 -4.68 -5.28 -1.67
N PHE A 141 -5.63 -5.44 -2.59
CA PHE A 141 -6.68 -6.45 -2.50
C PHE A 141 -6.43 -7.66 -3.43
N ASN A 142 -5.16 -7.94 -3.77
CA ASN A 142 -4.81 -9.18 -4.46
C ASN A 142 -4.80 -10.31 -3.44
N GLU A 143 -5.96 -10.99 -3.29
CA GLU A 143 -6.18 -12.12 -2.40
C GLU A 143 -5.55 -13.41 -2.96
N PRO A 144 -5.35 -14.47 -2.14
CA PRO A 144 -4.95 -15.78 -2.63
C PRO A 144 -5.85 -16.31 -3.75
N ASP A 145 -5.24 -16.72 -4.88
CA ASP A 145 -5.93 -17.13 -6.10
C ASP A 145 -5.10 -18.22 -6.82
N ASP A 146 -5.59 -18.71 -7.97
CA ASP A 146 -4.88 -19.66 -8.83
C ASP A 146 -3.85 -18.98 -9.75
N HIS A 147 -3.89 -17.66 -9.87
CA HIS A 147 -3.00 -16.87 -10.72
C HIS A 147 -2.63 -15.52 -10.09
N PHE A 148 -1.56 -14.93 -10.57
CA PHE A 148 -1.22 -13.53 -10.26
C PHE A 148 -1.94 -12.59 -11.21
N SER A 149 -2.69 -11.63 -10.67
CA SER A 149 -3.35 -10.59 -11.45
C SER A 149 -2.35 -9.69 -12.14
N LYS A 150 -2.65 -9.25 -13.37
CA LYS A 150 -1.75 -8.36 -14.12
C LYS A 150 -1.99 -6.90 -13.79
N GLY A 151 -2.99 -6.31 -14.42
CA GLY A 151 -3.35 -4.91 -14.27
C GLY A 151 -4.35 -4.65 -13.15
N THR A 152 -4.75 -3.42 -13.02
CA THR A 152 -5.83 -3.00 -12.12
C THR A 152 -7.11 -3.74 -12.46
N HIS A 153 -7.81 -4.23 -11.45
CA HIS A 153 -9.01 -5.04 -11.61
C HIS A 153 -9.97 -4.84 -10.45
N CYS A 154 -11.23 -5.20 -10.68
CA CYS A 154 -12.25 -5.21 -9.64
C CYS A 154 -12.24 -6.57 -8.92
N VAL A 155 -12.25 -6.54 -7.60
CA VAL A 155 -12.29 -7.74 -6.76
C VAL A 155 -13.54 -7.74 -5.89
N ASP A 156 -14.09 -8.93 -5.67
CA ASP A 156 -15.04 -9.16 -4.58
C ASP A 156 -14.26 -9.33 -3.27
N LEU A 157 -14.61 -8.53 -2.26
CA LEU A 157 -13.95 -8.62 -0.96
C LEU A 157 -14.35 -9.89 -0.23
N THR A 158 -13.38 -10.56 0.38
CA THR A 158 -13.66 -11.74 1.20
C THR A 158 -14.45 -11.36 2.46
N GLU A 159 -15.24 -12.29 2.99
CA GLU A 159 -16.00 -12.06 4.23
C GLU A 159 -15.07 -11.67 5.39
N SER A 160 -13.86 -12.21 5.47
CA SER A 160 -12.84 -11.83 6.46
C SER A 160 -12.40 -10.37 6.29
N THR A 161 -12.24 -9.89 5.07
CA THR A 161 -11.89 -8.50 4.76
C THR A 161 -13.06 -7.57 5.09
N ILE A 162 -14.30 -7.93 4.72
CA ILE A 162 -15.51 -7.19 5.06
C ILE A 162 -15.66 -7.08 6.58
N GLN A 163 -15.48 -8.18 7.31
CA GLN A 163 -15.56 -8.19 8.77
C GLN A 163 -14.45 -7.35 9.42
N ALA A 164 -13.22 -7.45 8.94
CA ALA A 164 -12.11 -6.63 9.44
C ALA A 164 -12.34 -5.13 9.23
N ASN A 165 -13.00 -4.75 8.13
CA ASN A 165 -13.28 -3.36 7.78
C ASN A 165 -14.59 -2.85 8.37
N SER A 166 -15.49 -3.72 8.84
CA SER A 166 -16.81 -3.34 9.41
C SER A 166 -16.69 -2.36 10.57
N ARG A 167 -15.60 -2.39 11.33
CA ARG A 167 -15.30 -1.44 12.42
C ARG A 167 -15.21 0.03 11.96
N LEU A 168 -15.05 0.26 10.66
CA LEU A 168 -14.93 1.59 10.06
C LEU A 168 -16.28 2.14 9.60
N PHE A 169 -17.33 1.32 9.56
CA PHE A 169 -18.67 1.66 9.08
C PHE A 169 -19.68 1.60 10.21
N GLU A 170 -20.77 2.37 10.08
CA GLU A 170 -21.85 2.36 11.10
C GLU A 170 -22.57 1.01 11.16
N ARG A 171 -22.76 0.37 9.99
CA ARG A 171 -23.43 -0.93 9.86
C ARG A 171 -22.62 -1.81 8.93
N MET A 172 -22.64 -3.12 9.20
CA MET A 172 -21.93 -4.11 8.39
C MET A 172 -22.43 -4.17 6.92
N GLU A 173 -23.69 -3.84 6.69
CA GLU A 173 -24.30 -3.79 5.35
C GLU A 173 -23.82 -2.61 4.51
N ASP A 174 -23.26 -1.56 5.13
CA ASP A 174 -22.71 -0.39 4.47
C ASP A 174 -21.25 -0.62 4.01
N VAL A 175 -20.61 -1.71 4.44
CA VAL A 175 -19.27 -2.07 3.99
C VAL A 175 -19.31 -2.43 2.50
N PRO A 176 -18.53 -1.76 1.65
CA PRO A 176 -18.45 -2.11 0.23
C PRO A 176 -18.05 -3.57 0.05
N ARG A 177 -18.62 -4.22 -0.95
CA ARG A 177 -18.33 -5.63 -1.26
C ARG A 177 -17.31 -5.79 -2.36
N GLN A 178 -16.96 -4.71 -3.05
CA GLN A 178 -16.02 -4.69 -4.16
C GLN A 178 -15.02 -3.55 -3.99
N ALA A 179 -13.85 -3.75 -4.57
CA ALA A 179 -12.81 -2.72 -4.66
C ALA A 179 -12.11 -2.79 -6.01
N TYR A 180 -11.56 -1.66 -6.46
CA TYR A 180 -10.57 -1.60 -7.52
C TYR A 180 -9.19 -1.72 -6.89
N THR A 181 -8.35 -2.61 -7.39
CA THR A 181 -7.00 -2.81 -6.87
C THR A 181 -5.98 -2.96 -7.98
N MET A 182 -4.84 -2.32 -7.79
CA MET A 182 -3.68 -2.46 -8.67
C MET A 182 -3.21 -3.92 -8.69
N GLY A 183 -3.03 -4.49 -9.88
CA GLY A 183 -2.58 -5.87 -10.01
C GLY A 183 -1.11 -6.05 -9.68
N THR A 184 -0.72 -7.30 -9.40
CA THR A 184 0.65 -7.65 -8.98
C THR A 184 1.71 -7.28 -10.03
N GLN A 185 1.39 -7.38 -11.32
CA GLN A 185 2.33 -6.98 -12.37
C GLN A 185 2.62 -5.47 -12.32
N THR A 186 1.60 -4.64 -12.13
CA THR A 186 1.77 -3.17 -12.02
C THR A 186 2.61 -2.83 -10.78
N ILE A 187 2.36 -3.51 -9.65
CA ILE A 187 3.18 -3.39 -8.43
C ILE A 187 4.65 -3.76 -8.72
N MET A 188 4.88 -4.86 -9.43
CA MET A 188 6.23 -5.34 -9.77
C MET A 188 7.00 -4.44 -10.75
N PHE A 189 6.34 -3.51 -11.42
CA PHE A 189 7.00 -2.50 -12.27
C PHE A 189 7.57 -1.32 -11.47
N ALA A 190 7.27 -1.19 -10.19
CA ALA A 190 7.93 -0.19 -9.34
C ALA A 190 9.46 -0.39 -9.35
N ARG A 191 10.22 0.69 -9.24
CA ARG A 191 11.70 0.62 -9.20
C ARG A 191 12.20 0.05 -7.88
N SER A 192 11.48 0.34 -6.81
CA SER A 192 11.74 -0.16 -5.46
C SER A 192 10.42 -0.49 -4.78
N ILE A 193 10.43 -1.52 -3.95
CA ILE A 193 9.28 -1.91 -3.12
C ILE A 193 9.69 -1.84 -1.65
N LEU A 194 8.83 -1.23 -0.85
CA LEU A 194 8.94 -1.15 0.59
C LEU A 194 7.72 -1.82 1.22
N ILE A 195 7.92 -2.96 1.87
CA ILE A 195 6.90 -3.63 2.67
C ILE A 195 7.03 -3.20 4.12
N VAL A 196 5.92 -2.88 4.76
CA VAL A 196 5.83 -2.63 6.20
C VAL A 196 4.89 -3.64 6.87
N ALA A 197 5.34 -4.24 7.95
CA ALA A 197 4.55 -5.19 8.73
C ALA A 197 4.81 -5.04 10.23
N SER A 198 3.77 -5.13 11.04
CA SER A 198 3.85 -5.03 12.50
C SER A 198 2.82 -5.93 13.15
N GLY A 199 3.23 -6.60 14.23
CA GLY A 199 2.39 -7.48 15.04
C GLY A 199 2.54 -8.97 14.70
N GLU A 200 2.33 -9.80 15.71
CA GLU A 200 2.47 -11.26 15.62
C GLU A 200 1.47 -11.90 14.64
N ASP A 201 0.30 -11.27 14.47
CA ASP A 201 -0.73 -11.69 13.51
C ASP A 201 -0.26 -11.63 12.05
N LYS A 202 0.85 -10.94 11.75
CA LYS A 202 1.49 -10.88 10.43
C LYS A 202 2.63 -11.91 10.26
N ALA A 203 3.07 -12.56 11.33
CA ALA A 203 4.28 -13.39 11.31
C ALA A 203 4.24 -14.50 10.25
N LYS A 204 3.12 -15.21 10.13
CA LYS A 204 2.95 -16.27 9.13
C LYS A 204 3.02 -15.73 7.70
N ALA A 205 2.32 -14.63 7.42
CA ALA A 205 2.30 -14.01 6.09
C ALA A 205 3.68 -13.47 5.70
N VAL A 206 4.39 -12.84 6.65
CA VAL A 206 5.77 -12.36 6.43
C VAL A 206 6.73 -13.51 6.18
N TYR A 207 6.61 -14.61 6.94
CA TYR A 207 7.42 -15.81 6.70
C TYR A 207 7.16 -16.40 5.31
N ASP A 208 5.89 -16.59 4.93
CA ASP A 208 5.53 -17.17 3.63
C ASP A 208 5.97 -16.24 2.47
N MET A 209 5.85 -14.94 2.63
CA MET A 209 6.34 -13.96 1.67
C MET A 209 7.85 -14.05 1.46
N CYS A 210 8.63 -14.18 2.54
CA CYS A 210 10.10 -14.09 2.48
C CYS A 210 10.79 -15.43 2.18
N TYR A 211 10.22 -16.53 2.67
CA TYR A 211 10.86 -17.84 2.70
C TYR A 211 10.00 -18.98 2.11
N GLY A 212 8.71 -18.72 1.86
CA GLY A 212 7.82 -19.67 1.20
C GLY A 212 8.08 -19.78 -0.31
N ASN A 213 7.36 -20.69 -0.96
CA ASN A 213 7.38 -20.80 -2.41
C ASN A 213 6.69 -19.57 -3.04
N VAL A 214 7.20 -19.10 -4.18
CA VAL A 214 6.48 -18.11 -4.98
C VAL A 214 5.21 -18.73 -5.54
N SER A 215 4.07 -18.28 -5.06
CA SER A 215 2.76 -18.85 -5.39
C SER A 215 1.67 -17.79 -5.28
N PRO A 216 0.68 -17.77 -6.17
CA PRO A 216 -0.48 -16.87 -6.04
C PRO A 216 -1.36 -17.19 -4.82
N GLN A 217 -1.16 -18.34 -4.16
CA GLN A 217 -1.77 -18.64 -2.85
C GLN A 217 -1.18 -17.81 -1.69
N CYS A 218 -0.05 -17.14 -1.91
CA CYS A 218 0.50 -16.08 -1.09
C CYS A 218 0.94 -14.96 -2.03
N PRO A 219 0.07 -14.03 -2.43
CA PRO A 219 0.35 -13.04 -3.46
C PRO A 219 1.63 -12.23 -3.19
N ALA A 220 1.92 -11.89 -1.94
CA ALA A 220 3.14 -11.20 -1.54
C ALA A 220 4.42 -11.99 -1.88
N SER A 221 4.34 -13.31 -2.05
CA SER A 221 5.51 -14.15 -2.36
C SER A 221 6.17 -13.80 -3.69
N ILE A 222 5.42 -13.19 -4.65
CA ILE A 222 5.96 -12.72 -5.94
C ILE A 222 7.07 -11.68 -5.74
N LEU A 223 7.05 -10.95 -4.62
CA LEU A 223 8.04 -9.93 -4.29
C LEU A 223 9.46 -10.49 -4.10
N GLN A 224 9.60 -11.82 -3.89
CA GLN A 224 10.90 -12.48 -3.91
C GLN A 224 11.62 -12.34 -5.26
N LEU A 225 10.87 -12.17 -6.34
CA LEU A 225 11.41 -12.00 -7.70
C LEU A 225 11.75 -10.53 -8.02
N HIS A 226 11.37 -9.60 -7.15
CA HIS A 226 11.67 -8.19 -7.37
C HIS A 226 13.13 -7.87 -7.01
N THR A 227 13.81 -7.14 -7.90
CA THR A 227 15.25 -6.85 -7.78
C THR A 227 15.60 -5.92 -6.61
N ASN A 228 14.66 -5.07 -6.19
CA ASN A 228 14.85 -4.08 -5.13
C ASN A 228 13.64 -4.03 -4.19
N CYS A 229 13.53 -5.03 -3.32
CA CYS A 229 12.46 -5.16 -2.32
C CYS A 229 13.07 -5.13 -0.91
N THR A 230 12.57 -4.21 -0.09
CA THR A 230 12.92 -4.07 1.33
C THR A 230 11.70 -4.33 2.20
N VAL A 231 11.84 -5.20 3.17
CA VAL A 231 10.85 -5.47 4.22
C VAL A 231 11.31 -4.79 5.49
N ILE A 232 10.50 -3.88 6.05
CA ILE A 232 10.72 -3.32 7.38
C ILE A 232 9.60 -3.85 8.28
N ALA A 233 9.98 -4.68 9.24
CA ALA A 233 9.01 -5.32 10.11
C ALA A 233 9.51 -5.39 11.55
N ASP A 234 8.59 -5.35 12.51
CA ASP A 234 8.95 -5.49 13.92
C ASP A 234 9.25 -6.95 14.31
N GLU A 235 9.82 -7.11 15.49
CA GLU A 235 10.20 -8.43 16.00
C GLU A 235 9.02 -9.39 16.10
N ALA A 236 7.81 -8.87 16.41
CA ALA A 236 6.60 -9.66 16.47
C ALA A 236 6.19 -10.21 15.10
N ALA A 237 6.19 -9.36 14.06
CA ALA A 237 5.90 -9.78 12.69
C ALA A 237 6.99 -10.68 12.09
N LEU A 238 8.22 -10.65 12.64
CA LEU A 238 9.36 -11.48 12.23
C LEU A 238 9.60 -12.70 13.12
N SER A 239 8.70 -13.00 14.06
CA SER A 239 8.86 -14.05 15.06
C SER A 239 9.05 -15.46 14.49
N LEU A 240 8.55 -15.72 13.28
CA LEU A 240 8.74 -16.99 12.57
C LEU A 240 9.92 -16.98 11.59
N CYS A 241 10.53 -15.82 11.34
CA CYS A 241 11.64 -15.68 10.41
C CYS A 241 12.98 -16.03 11.12
N PRO A 242 13.95 -16.63 10.41
CA PRO A 242 15.27 -16.91 10.97
C PRO A 242 15.89 -15.65 11.61
N ALA A 243 16.51 -15.79 12.76
CA ALA A 243 17.41 -14.78 13.30
C ALA A 243 18.66 -14.73 12.42
N GLU A 244 18.98 -13.57 11.86
CA GLU A 244 20.28 -13.36 11.17
C GLU A 244 21.42 -13.31 12.18
#